data_6203633aebf9410a53a875917dda1632
#
_entry.id   6203633aebf9410a53a875917dda1632
#
_cell.length_a   1.000
_cell.length_b   1.000
_cell.length_c   1.000
_cell.angle_alpha   90.00
_cell.angle_beta   90.00
_cell.angle_gamma   90.00
#
_symmetry.space_group_name_H-M   'P 1'
#
loop_
_entity.id
_entity.type
_entity.pdbx_description
1 polymer ?
#
loop_
_entity_poly.entity_id
_entity_poly.type
_entity_poly.pdbx_seq_one_letter_code
_entity_poly.pdbx_strand_id
1 'polypeptide(L)'
;MNNECTGKRVKIGIVDTGISKESYSMISENIISGYNFSLDCTGRDNIKAECYHGFAVASIILKVAPKAKLVIAKVLNDKGEGDPKKTAEGIRYCISKKCHIINCSVAGPHDPDLEAAVNEAYSKGIVVVGATGNDGRNKLLYPASYLNCIGVGACDKNNKLTEFSNYNVFMDLIAFGDKVEIPTKKNIIIDSGTSFSAPLVTGTLALLREQFKLENNRVPKCDELKDLLLGNCVFDYNIDRLKQGNGYLNYKGGIK
;
A
#
# COMPACT_ATOMS: atom_id res chain seq x y z
N MET A 1 -16.40 2.61 11.02
CA MET A 1 -16.60 2.68 9.56
C MET A 1 -18.02 2.21 9.25
N ASN A 2 -18.74 2.94 8.41
CA ASN A 2 -20.10 2.56 8.01
C ASN A 2 -20.00 1.33 7.10
N ASN A 3 -20.78 0.27 7.35
CA ASN A 3 -20.77 -0.99 6.60
C ASN A 3 -21.15 -0.86 5.10
N GLU A 4 -21.50 0.35 4.67
CA GLU A 4 -21.90 0.66 3.28
C GLU A 4 -20.72 1.08 2.38
N CYS A 5 -19.58 1.49 2.93
CA CYS A 5 -18.43 1.91 2.15
C CYS A 5 -17.69 0.69 1.58
N THR A 6 -17.40 0.74 0.29
CA THR A 6 -16.80 -0.36 -0.49
C THR A 6 -15.58 0.06 -1.32
N GLY A 7 -15.13 1.30 -1.16
CA GLY A 7 -14.13 1.92 -2.02
C GLY A 7 -14.69 2.38 -3.37
N LYS A 8 -16.01 2.48 -3.51
CA LYS A 8 -16.65 2.90 -4.75
C LYS A 8 -16.18 4.30 -5.17
N ARG A 9 -15.80 4.46 -6.44
CA ARG A 9 -15.23 5.70 -7.01
C ARG A 9 -13.86 6.08 -6.46
N VAL A 10 -13.17 5.19 -5.74
CA VAL A 10 -11.78 5.40 -5.34
C VAL A 10 -10.86 4.73 -6.35
N LYS A 11 -9.87 5.47 -6.86
CA LYS A 11 -8.80 4.95 -7.72
C LYS A 11 -7.55 4.79 -6.88
N ILE A 12 -6.96 3.60 -6.92
CA ILE A 12 -5.76 3.24 -6.18
C ILE A 12 -4.65 2.89 -7.16
N GLY A 13 -3.52 3.57 -7.05
CA GLY A 13 -2.30 3.19 -7.74
C GLY A 13 -1.58 2.07 -6.98
N ILE A 14 -1.09 1.07 -7.69
CA ILE A 14 -0.25 0.00 -7.14
C ILE A 14 1.10 0.05 -7.86
N VAL A 15 2.14 0.37 -7.11
CA VAL A 15 3.52 0.47 -7.58
C VAL A 15 4.27 -0.76 -7.07
N ASP A 16 4.45 -1.79 -7.94
CA ASP A 16 4.87 -3.13 -7.53
C ASP A 16 5.43 -3.97 -8.71
N THR A 17 5.47 -5.30 -8.58
CA THR A 17 5.90 -6.29 -9.60
C THR A 17 4.93 -6.45 -10.79
N GLY A 18 3.78 -5.78 -10.77
CA GLY A 18 2.67 -6.07 -11.69
C GLY A 18 1.71 -7.11 -11.11
N ILE A 19 0.89 -7.74 -11.96
CA ILE A 19 -0.14 -8.70 -11.53
C ILE A 19 0.18 -10.09 -12.06
N SER A 20 0.17 -11.09 -11.17
CA SER A 20 0.40 -12.48 -11.53
C SER A 20 -0.46 -12.92 -12.73
N LYS A 21 0.17 -13.47 -13.77
CA LYS A 21 -0.52 -13.98 -14.96
C LYS A 21 -1.60 -14.99 -14.60
N GLU A 22 -1.29 -15.86 -13.64
CA GLU A 22 -2.18 -16.92 -13.20
C GLU A 22 -3.45 -16.38 -12.55
N SER A 23 -3.31 -15.36 -11.67
CA SER A 23 -4.41 -14.83 -10.88
C SER A 23 -5.02 -13.55 -11.46
N TYR A 24 -4.55 -13.08 -12.62
CA TYR A 24 -5.00 -11.83 -13.24
C TYR A 24 -6.53 -11.77 -13.40
N SER A 25 -7.16 -12.86 -13.84
CA SER A 25 -8.61 -12.92 -14.07
C SER A 25 -9.44 -12.71 -12.80
N MET A 26 -8.87 -12.92 -11.61
CA MET A 26 -9.59 -12.77 -10.35
C MET A 26 -9.88 -11.30 -10.00
N ILE A 27 -9.08 -10.36 -10.52
CA ILE A 27 -9.18 -8.94 -10.20
C ILE A 27 -9.22 -8.03 -11.44
N SER A 28 -9.25 -8.62 -12.64
CA SER A 28 -9.16 -7.87 -13.91
C SER A 28 -10.24 -6.81 -14.08
N GLU A 29 -11.45 -7.03 -13.57
CA GLU A 29 -12.58 -6.09 -13.63
C GLU A 29 -12.33 -4.81 -12.80
N ASN A 30 -11.43 -4.88 -11.80
CA ASN A 30 -11.04 -3.73 -11.00
C ASN A 30 -9.92 -2.92 -11.67
N ILE A 31 -9.12 -3.53 -12.57
CA ILE A 31 -7.98 -2.88 -13.23
C ILE A 31 -8.48 -1.99 -14.38
N ILE A 32 -8.19 -0.70 -14.30
CA ILE A 32 -8.64 0.28 -15.31
C ILE A 32 -7.49 0.84 -16.15
N SER A 33 -6.25 0.66 -15.73
CA SER A 33 -5.06 1.10 -16.47
C SER A 33 -3.82 0.41 -15.91
N GLY A 34 -2.76 0.33 -16.71
CA GLY A 34 -1.47 -0.15 -16.24
C GLY A 34 -0.34 0.19 -17.18
N TYR A 35 0.88 0.17 -16.68
CA TYR A 35 2.10 0.42 -17.45
C TYR A 35 3.29 -0.29 -16.81
N ASN A 36 4.20 -0.81 -17.67
CA ASN A 36 5.40 -1.50 -17.25
C ASN A 36 6.63 -0.59 -17.39
N PHE A 37 7.20 -0.23 -16.25
CA PHE A 37 8.44 0.54 -16.11
C PHE A 37 9.65 -0.33 -15.79
N SER A 38 9.42 -1.63 -15.50
CA SER A 38 10.51 -2.52 -15.12
C SER A 38 11.49 -2.74 -16.28
N LEU A 39 12.69 -3.19 -15.94
CA LEU A 39 13.76 -3.44 -16.92
C LEU A 39 13.66 -4.83 -17.57
N ASP A 40 12.56 -5.56 -17.38
CA ASP A 40 12.40 -6.94 -17.86
C ASP A 40 12.06 -7.07 -19.35
N CYS A 41 11.99 -5.96 -20.10
CA CYS A 41 11.74 -5.90 -21.54
C CYS A 41 10.47 -6.59 -22.03
N THR A 42 9.48 -6.84 -21.16
CA THR A 42 8.24 -7.57 -21.52
C THR A 42 7.21 -6.73 -22.27
N GLY A 43 7.56 -5.48 -22.61
CA GLY A 43 6.67 -4.51 -23.26
C GLY A 43 5.93 -3.61 -22.28
N ARG A 44 5.73 -2.35 -22.69
CA ARG A 44 5.22 -1.30 -21.78
C ARG A 44 3.76 -1.49 -21.37
N ASP A 45 2.96 -2.18 -22.18
CA ASP A 45 1.56 -2.48 -21.86
C ASP A 45 1.40 -3.79 -21.08
N ASN A 46 2.48 -4.55 -20.89
CA ASN A 46 2.46 -5.82 -20.20
C ASN A 46 2.67 -5.64 -18.69
N ILE A 47 1.58 -5.51 -17.96
CA ILE A 47 1.56 -5.46 -16.50
C ILE A 47 1.51 -6.83 -15.83
N LYS A 48 1.50 -7.93 -16.60
CA LYS A 48 1.48 -9.29 -16.07
C LYS A 48 2.88 -9.70 -15.61
N ALA A 49 2.95 -10.46 -14.54
CA ALA A 49 4.16 -10.94 -13.89
C ALA A 49 4.09 -12.45 -13.63
N GLU A 50 5.23 -13.10 -13.52
CA GLU A 50 5.30 -14.46 -12.93
C GLU A 50 5.23 -14.36 -11.39
N CYS A 51 5.77 -13.28 -10.82
CA CYS A 51 5.70 -12.99 -9.39
C CYS A 51 4.27 -12.73 -8.93
N TYR A 52 3.89 -13.31 -7.78
CA TYR A 52 2.55 -13.14 -7.21
C TYR A 52 2.41 -11.88 -6.35
N HIS A 53 3.50 -11.20 -5.98
CA HIS A 53 3.53 -10.16 -4.95
C HIS A 53 2.57 -8.99 -5.25
N GLY A 54 2.62 -8.38 -6.42
CA GLY A 54 1.71 -7.29 -6.77
C GLY A 54 0.23 -7.73 -6.86
N PHE A 55 -0.04 -9.00 -7.21
CA PHE A 55 -1.38 -9.57 -7.09
C PHE A 55 -1.83 -9.69 -5.63
N ALA A 56 -0.93 -10.16 -4.74
CA ALA A 56 -1.22 -10.25 -3.31
C ALA A 56 -1.59 -8.87 -2.73
N VAL A 57 -0.80 -7.86 -3.03
CA VAL A 57 -1.06 -6.46 -2.66
C VAL A 57 -2.44 -6.01 -3.16
N ALA A 58 -2.73 -6.22 -4.44
CA ALA A 58 -4.02 -5.88 -5.04
C ALA A 58 -5.19 -6.62 -4.38
N SER A 59 -5.04 -7.91 -4.11
CA SER A 59 -6.08 -8.74 -3.49
C SER A 59 -6.40 -8.30 -2.05
N ILE A 60 -5.39 -7.91 -1.26
CA ILE A 60 -5.59 -7.37 0.09
C ILE A 60 -6.34 -6.04 0.02
N ILE A 61 -5.97 -5.14 -0.88
CA ILE A 61 -6.70 -3.88 -1.09
C ILE A 61 -8.18 -4.17 -1.43
N LEU A 62 -8.43 -5.09 -2.37
CA LEU A 62 -9.79 -5.41 -2.80
C LEU A 62 -10.59 -6.20 -1.76
N LYS A 63 -9.94 -6.95 -0.88
CA LYS A 63 -10.61 -7.58 0.27
C LYS A 63 -11.20 -6.53 1.22
N VAL A 64 -10.53 -5.38 1.36
CA VAL A 64 -10.97 -4.25 2.20
C VAL A 64 -11.91 -3.33 1.44
N ALA A 65 -11.58 -2.97 0.19
CA ALA A 65 -12.28 -2.00 -0.65
C ALA A 65 -12.68 -2.64 -2.00
N PRO A 66 -13.67 -3.55 -2.02
CA PRO A 66 -13.94 -4.42 -3.18
C PRO A 66 -14.38 -3.69 -4.46
N LYS A 67 -14.87 -2.46 -4.35
CA LYS A 67 -15.29 -1.66 -5.51
C LYS A 67 -14.26 -0.60 -5.93
N ALA A 68 -13.07 -0.58 -5.31
CA ALA A 68 -11.99 0.30 -5.73
C ALA A 68 -11.52 -0.07 -7.15
N LYS A 69 -11.04 0.94 -7.88
CA LYS A 69 -10.44 0.76 -9.21
C LYS A 69 -8.93 0.89 -9.11
N LEU A 70 -8.23 -0.03 -9.79
CA LEU A 70 -6.78 -0.18 -9.68
C LEU A 70 -6.08 0.35 -10.93
N VAL A 71 -4.98 1.06 -10.70
CA VAL A 71 -4.01 1.48 -11.71
C VAL A 71 -2.68 0.82 -11.38
N ILE A 72 -2.15 0.01 -12.30
CA ILE A 72 -0.97 -0.81 -12.02
C ILE A 72 0.27 -0.18 -12.66
N ALA A 73 1.26 0.15 -11.84
CA ALA A 73 2.59 0.53 -12.27
C ALA A 73 3.57 -0.60 -11.92
N LYS A 74 3.92 -1.42 -12.92
CA LYS A 74 4.94 -2.47 -12.75
C LYS A 74 6.32 -1.81 -12.79
N VAL A 75 6.95 -1.67 -11.64
CA VAL A 75 8.27 -1.04 -11.47
C VAL A 75 9.36 -2.03 -11.07
N LEU A 76 8.96 -3.19 -10.55
CA LEU A 76 9.85 -4.29 -10.19
C LEU A 76 9.76 -5.41 -11.21
N ASN A 77 10.89 -6.13 -11.42
CA ASN A 77 10.92 -7.35 -12.21
C ASN A 77 10.28 -8.54 -11.43
N ASP A 78 10.27 -9.72 -12.03
CA ASP A 78 9.69 -10.92 -11.42
C ASP A 78 10.48 -11.48 -10.22
N LYS A 79 11.67 -10.94 -9.95
CA LYS A 79 12.46 -11.23 -8.74
C LYS A 79 12.20 -10.24 -7.60
N GLY A 80 11.37 -9.22 -7.83
CA GLY A 80 11.12 -8.13 -6.88
C GLY A 80 12.21 -7.07 -6.85
N GLU A 81 13.08 -7.04 -7.86
CA GLU A 81 14.16 -6.06 -7.99
C GLU A 81 13.72 -4.87 -8.84
N GLY A 82 14.15 -3.68 -8.47
CA GLY A 82 13.87 -2.44 -9.19
C GLY A 82 14.78 -1.29 -8.79
N ASP A 83 14.57 -0.16 -9.46
CA ASP A 83 15.29 1.08 -9.25
C ASP A 83 14.35 2.12 -8.61
N PRO A 84 14.79 2.88 -7.60
CA PRO A 84 14.02 3.99 -7.04
C PRO A 84 13.48 4.97 -8.08
N LYS A 85 14.25 5.25 -9.15
CA LYS A 85 13.80 6.08 -10.27
C LYS A 85 12.58 5.49 -11.00
N LYS A 86 12.55 4.15 -11.18
CA LYS A 86 11.38 3.48 -11.77
C LYS A 86 10.18 3.54 -10.84
N THR A 87 10.42 3.49 -9.53
CA THR A 87 9.37 3.71 -8.52
C THR A 87 8.80 5.14 -8.63
N ALA A 88 9.66 6.15 -8.79
CA ALA A 88 9.25 7.54 -9.03
C ALA A 88 8.42 7.70 -10.32
N GLU A 89 8.85 7.08 -11.44
CA GLU A 89 8.09 7.06 -12.70
C GLU A 89 6.71 6.41 -12.50
N GLY A 90 6.64 5.30 -11.75
CA GLY A 90 5.39 4.62 -11.39
C GLY A 90 4.43 5.48 -10.57
N ILE A 91 4.95 6.22 -9.58
CA ILE A 91 4.17 7.18 -8.79
C ILE A 91 3.60 8.28 -9.69
N ARG A 92 4.43 8.90 -10.56
CA ARG A 92 4.00 9.93 -11.50
C ARG A 92 2.96 9.40 -12.50
N TYR A 93 3.09 8.15 -12.93
CA TYR A 93 2.06 7.51 -13.75
C TYR A 93 0.73 7.43 -12.99
N CYS A 94 0.72 6.99 -11.74
CA CYS A 94 -0.48 6.96 -10.91
C CYS A 94 -1.08 8.37 -10.71
N ILE A 95 -0.24 9.39 -10.54
CA ILE A 95 -0.66 10.81 -10.52
C ILE A 95 -1.36 11.18 -11.84
N SER A 96 -0.78 10.87 -12.97
CA SER A 96 -1.34 11.17 -14.31
C SER A 96 -2.71 10.50 -14.54
N LYS A 97 -2.92 9.33 -13.94
CA LYS A 97 -4.21 8.60 -13.97
C LYS A 97 -5.21 9.10 -12.93
N LYS A 98 -4.85 10.15 -12.18
CA LYS A 98 -5.70 10.76 -11.14
C LYS A 98 -6.10 9.72 -10.07
N CYS A 99 -5.13 8.93 -9.61
CA CYS A 99 -5.30 8.09 -8.42
C CYS A 99 -5.57 8.98 -7.20
N HIS A 100 -6.22 8.42 -6.20
CA HIS A 100 -6.51 9.12 -4.94
C HIS A 100 -5.57 8.67 -3.82
N ILE A 101 -5.11 7.42 -3.92
CA ILE A 101 -4.17 6.79 -2.99
C ILE A 101 -3.19 5.98 -3.85
N ILE A 102 -1.93 5.93 -3.46
CA ILE A 102 -0.89 5.13 -4.12
C ILE A 102 -0.28 4.20 -3.07
N ASN A 103 -0.34 2.89 -3.31
CA ASN A 103 0.34 1.88 -2.51
C ASN A 103 1.71 1.57 -3.11
N CYS A 104 2.74 1.74 -2.32
CA CYS A 104 4.12 1.38 -2.64
C CYS A 104 4.60 0.29 -1.67
N SER A 105 4.29 -0.99 -1.98
CA SER A 105 4.81 -2.13 -1.21
C SER A 105 6.25 -2.46 -1.61
N VAL A 106 7.08 -1.42 -1.76
CA VAL A 106 8.48 -1.45 -2.14
C VAL A 106 9.29 -0.69 -1.09
N ALA A 107 10.54 -1.10 -0.89
CA ALA A 107 11.44 -0.46 0.07
C ALA A 107 12.87 -0.43 -0.49
N GLY A 108 13.47 0.75 -0.55
CA GLY A 108 14.79 0.95 -1.13
C GLY A 108 15.56 2.09 -0.48
N PRO A 109 16.76 2.41 -0.99
CA PRO A 109 17.51 3.57 -0.54
C PRO A 109 16.81 4.89 -0.88
N HIS A 110 17.25 5.96 -0.22
CA HIS A 110 16.82 7.31 -0.57
C HIS A 110 17.22 7.67 -2.02
N ASP A 111 16.31 8.32 -2.71
CA ASP A 111 16.53 8.89 -4.04
C ASP A 111 15.76 10.21 -4.15
N PRO A 112 16.43 11.32 -4.56
CA PRO A 112 15.78 12.63 -4.63
C PRO A 112 14.60 12.71 -5.62
N ASP A 113 14.64 11.92 -6.70
CA ASP A 113 13.56 11.90 -7.68
C ASP A 113 12.33 11.15 -7.14
N LEU A 114 12.56 10.08 -6.36
CA LEU A 114 11.51 9.37 -5.64
C LEU A 114 10.86 10.27 -4.57
N GLU A 115 11.66 11.02 -3.82
CA GLU A 115 11.14 12.00 -2.85
C GLU A 115 10.31 13.08 -3.54
N ALA A 116 10.82 13.63 -4.65
CA ALA A 116 10.08 14.62 -5.44
C ALA A 116 8.75 14.07 -5.97
N ALA A 117 8.68 12.80 -6.40
CA ALA A 117 7.45 12.16 -6.86
C ALA A 117 6.42 11.98 -5.73
N VAL A 118 6.87 11.63 -4.51
CA VAL A 118 6.00 11.55 -3.32
C VAL A 118 5.45 12.93 -2.95
N ASN A 119 6.30 13.96 -2.96
CA ASN A 119 5.91 15.34 -2.68
C ASN A 119 4.93 15.88 -3.76
N GLU A 120 5.13 15.52 -5.02
CA GLU A 120 4.19 15.83 -6.10
C GLU A 120 2.82 15.19 -5.86
N ALA A 121 2.78 13.91 -5.48
CA ALA A 121 1.53 13.23 -5.15
C ALA A 121 0.78 13.96 -4.02
N TYR A 122 1.48 14.26 -2.92
CA TYR A 122 0.91 14.99 -1.79
C TYR A 122 0.36 16.36 -2.19
N SER A 123 1.10 17.15 -2.97
CA SER A 123 0.67 18.48 -3.44
C SER A 123 -0.61 18.42 -4.29
N LYS A 124 -0.88 17.29 -4.93
CA LYS A 124 -2.10 17.03 -5.71
C LYS A 124 -3.22 16.34 -4.91
N GLY A 125 -3.07 16.22 -3.58
CA GLY A 125 -4.07 15.61 -2.69
C GLY A 125 -4.13 14.09 -2.82
N ILE A 126 -3.03 13.44 -3.20
CA ILE A 126 -2.89 11.98 -3.35
C ILE A 126 -2.04 11.45 -2.20
N VAL A 127 -2.59 10.54 -1.41
CA VAL A 127 -1.87 9.92 -0.31
C VAL A 127 -1.00 8.77 -0.82
N VAL A 128 0.28 8.76 -0.44
CA VAL A 128 1.19 7.64 -0.69
C VAL A 128 1.33 6.81 0.59
N VAL A 129 1.25 5.49 0.46
CA VAL A 129 1.44 4.52 1.55
C VAL A 129 2.64 3.66 1.22
N GLY A 130 3.60 3.56 2.12
CA GLY A 130 4.86 2.83 1.93
C GLY A 130 5.08 1.75 2.99
N ALA A 131 5.65 0.63 2.58
CA ALA A 131 6.10 -0.44 3.47
C ALA A 131 7.47 -0.10 4.09
N THR A 132 7.66 -0.29 5.41
CA THR A 132 8.91 0.08 6.11
C THR A 132 10.07 -0.86 5.83
N GLY A 133 9.83 -2.06 5.25
CA GLY A 133 10.83 -3.07 4.96
C GLY A 133 10.92 -4.16 6.03
N ASN A 134 11.70 -5.21 5.72
CA ASN A 134 11.65 -6.49 6.43
C ASN A 134 13.03 -6.94 6.97
N ASP A 135 13.88 -6.01 7.42
CA ASP A 135 15.21 -6.34 7.98
C ASP A 135 15.20 -6.52 9.52
N GLY A 136 14.06 -6.25 10.19
CA GLY A 136 13.94 -6.30 11.66
C GLY A 136 14.73 -5.23 12.42
N ARG A 137 14.96 -4.07 11.81
CA ARG A 137 15.91 -3.05 12.32
C ARG A 137 15.30 -1.65 12.39
N ASN A 138 15.92 -0.82 13.21
CA ASN A 138 15.75 0.63 13.11
C ASN A 138 16.46 1.12 11.84
N LYS A 139 15.72 1.22 10.74
CA LYS A 139 16.27 1.52 9.41
C LYS A 139 15.32 2.40 8.62
N LEU A 140 15.87 3.40 7.95
CA LEU A 140 15.13 4.23 7.02
C LEU A 140 15.15 3.58 5.64
N LEU A 141 13.99 3.18 5.14
CA LEU A 141 13.78 2.78 3.77
C LEU A 141 12.66 3.61 3.15
N TYR A 142 12.75 3.82 1.87
CA TYR A 142 11.91 4.74 1.13
C TYR A 142 11.06 4.01 0.07
N PRO A 143 9.82 4.52 -0.15
CA PRO A 143 9.27 5.83 0.22
C PRO A 143 8.71 5.95 1.64
N ALA A 144 8.61 4.86 2.43
CA ALA A 144 7.95 4.84 3.74
C ALA A 144 8.49 5.87 4.74
N SER A 145 9.78 6.27 4.62
CA SER A 145 10.42 7.22 5.54
C SER A 145 10.40 8.67 5.03
N TYR A 146 9.69 8.98 3.94
CA TYR A 146 9.44 10.38 3.55
C TYR A 146 8.28 10.99 4.34
N LEU A 147 8.38 12.29 4.67
CA LEU A 147 7.38 13.01 5.48
C LEU A 147 5.96 12.96 4.89
N ASN A 148 5.85 13.02 3.55
CA ASN A 148 4.59 13.01 2.82
C ASN A 148 4.14 11.60 2.39
N CYS A 149 4.70 10.56 3.02
CA CYS A 149 4.30 9.17 2.86
C CYS A 149 3.76 8.64 4.20
N ILE A 150 2.78 7.76 4.17
CA ILE A 150 2.35 7.01 5.35
C ILE A 150 3.20 5.75 5.45
N GLY A 151 4.11 5.72 6.42
CA GLY A 151 4.99 4.58 6.68
C GLY A 151 4.29 3.49 7.50
N VAL A 152 4.25 2.26 6.98
CA VAL A 152 3.51 1.15 7.58
C VAL A 152 4.45 0.00 7.93
N GLY A 153 4.53 -0.34 9.23
CA GLY A 153 5.16 -1.55 9.74
C GLY A 153 4.20 -2.74 9.83
N ALA A 154 4.74 -3.93 10.10
CA ALA A 154 3.96 -5.15 10.22
C ALA A 154 3.77 -5.58 11.68
N CYS A 155 2.53 -5.93 12.04
CA CYS A 155 2.23 -6.59 13.31
C CYS A 155 1.66 -8.01 13.08
N ASP A 156 1.76 -8.83 14.13
CA ASP A 156 1.16 -10.15 14.22
C ASP A 156 -0.33 -10.09 14.63
N LYS A 157 -0.95 -11.25 14.81
CA LYS A 157 -2.34 -11.39 15.27
C LYS A 157 -2.60 -10.87 16.70
N ASN A 158 -1.55 -10.65 17.49
CA ASN A 158 -1.63 -10.08 18.82
C ASN A 158 -1.34 -8.56 18.82
N ASN A 159 -1.28 -7.96 17.62
CA ASN A 159 -1.00 -6.55 17.39
C ASN A 159 0.40 -6.11 17.86
N LYS A 160 1.36 -7.03 17.95
CA LYS A 160 2.76 -6.74 18.28
C LYS A 160 3.58 -6.64 17.00
N LEU A 161 4.51 -5.68 16.97
CA LEU A 161 5.46 -5.56 15.87
C LEU A 161 6.15 -6.91 15.63
N THR A 162 6.16 -7.37 14.38
CA THR A 162 6.85 -8.62 14.01
C THR A 162 8.37 -8.46 14.03
N GLU A 163 9.09 -9.57 14.27
CA GLU A 163 10.56 -9.55 14.33
C GLU A 163 11.21 -9.07 13.03
N PHE A 164 10.59 -9.34 11.88
CA PHE A 164 11.11 -8.91 10.59
C PHE A 164 10.81 -7.43 10.27
N SER A 165 9.78 -6.82 10.87
CA SER A 165 9.39 -5.46 10.50
C SER A 165 10.47 -4.45 10.85
N ASN A 166 10.86 -3.62 9.88
CA ASN A 166 11.62 -2.42 10.18
C ASN A 166 10.74 -1.43 10.94
N TYR A 167 11.40 -0.61 11.74
CA TYR A 167 10.80 0.48 12.50
C TYR A 167 11.72 1.71 12.47
N ASN A 168 11.16 2.90 12.62
CA ASN A 168 11.92 4.15 12.69
C ASN A 168 10.99 5.31 13.11
N VAL A 169 11.55 6.50 13.27
CA VAL A 169 10.81 7.70 13.71
C VAL A 169 9.76 8.20 12.71
N PHE A 170 9.83 7.76 11.45
CA PHE A 170 8.87 8.12 10.38
C PHE A 170 7.79 7.06 10.16
N MET A 171 7.85 5.93 10.87
CA MET A 171 6.78 4.93 10.80
C MET A 171 5.52 5.49 11.48
N ASP A 172 4.43 5.61 10.72
CA ASP A 172 3.19 6.19 11.22
C ASP A 172 2.37 5.23 12.07
N LEU A 173 2.31 3.96 11.67
CA LEU A 173 1.51 2.92 12.33
C LEU A 173 2.00 1.52 11.96
N ILE A 174 1.49 0.53 12.68
CA ILE A 174 1.63 -0.88 12.30
C ILE A 174 0.27 -1.46 11.90
N ALA A 175 0.29 -2.43 10.99
CA ALA A 175 -0.90 -3.15 10.57
C ALA A 175 -0.61 -4.65 10.39
N PHE A 176 -1.64 -5.50 10.39
CA PHE A 176 -1.47 -6.93 10.25
C PHE A 176 -0.72 -7.28 8.95
N GLY A 177 0.34 -8.08 9.09
CA GLY A 177 1.22 -8.46 7.98
C GLY A 177 1.97 -9.76 8.23
N ASP A 178 1.57 -10.57 9.23
CA ASP A 178 2.16 -11.86 9.55
C ASP A 178 1.25 -13.01 9.15
N LYS A 179 1.79 -13.98 8.39
CA LYS A 179 1.04 -15.16 7.93
C LYS A 179 -0.29 -14.82 7.25
N VAL A 180 -0.22 -13.82 6.36
CA VAL A 180 -1.38 -13.38 5.58
C VAL A 180 -1.75 -14.42 4.54
N GLU A 181 -3.02 -14.82 4.53
CA GLU A 181 -3.56 -15.74 3.53
C GLU A 181 -3.93 -15.00 2.25
N ILE A 182 -3.31 -15.39 1.15
CA ILE A 182 -3.48 -14.82 -0.19
C ILE A 182 -4.10 -15.88 -1.08
N PRO A 183 -5.42 -15.82 -1.33
CA PRO A 183 -6.07 -16.73 -2.26
C PRO A 183 -5.58 -16.47 -3.69
N THR A 184 -5.06 -17.49 -4.35
CA THR A 184 -4.73 -17.47 -5.77
C THR A 184 -5.70 -18.34 -6.55
N LYS A 185 -5.57 -18.35 -7.88
CA LYS A 185 -6.43 -19.22 -8.70
C LYS A 185 -6.22 -20.71 -8.45
N LYS A 186 -5.01 -21.14 -7.99
CA LYS A 186 -4.66 -22.54 -7.76
C LYS A 186 -4.71 -22.95 -6.30
N ASN A 187 -4.26 -22.09 -5.40
CA ASN A 187 -4.06 -22.42 -4.00
C ASN A 187 -4.16 -21.16 -3.11
N ILE A 188 -3.96 -21.35 -1.82
CA ILE A 188 -3.73 -20.25 -0.87
C ILE A 188 -2.22 -20.19 -0.60
N ILE A 189 -1.62 -19.02 -0.81
CA ILE A 189 -0.25 -18.70 -0.40
C ILE A 189 -0.34 -18.08 0.99
N ILE A 190 0.53 -18.48 1.90
CA ILE A 190 0.69 -17.86 3.23
C ILE A 190 2.05 -17.17 3.23
N ASP A 191 2.06 -15.86 3.48
CA ASP A 191 3.29 -15.07 3.49
C ASP A 191 3.24 -13.94 4.51
N SER A 192 4.41 -13.37 4.85
CA SER A 192 4.57 -12.33 5.86
C SER A 192 5.42 -11.19 5.32
N GLY A 193 5.06 -9.95 5.65
CA GLY A 193 5.83 -8.79 5.25
C GLY A 193 5.09 -7.46 5.46
N THR A 194 5.84 -6.38 5.61
CA THR A 194 5.31 -5.02 5.63
C THR A 194 4.60 -4.67 4.30
N SER A 195 4.95 -5.38 3.23
CA SER A 195 4.30 -5.30 1.92
C SER A 195 2.84 -5.74 1.94
N PHE A 196 2.40 -6.52 2.93
CA PHE A 196 1.01 -6.95 3.12
C PHE A 196 0.26 -6.08 4.13
N SER A 197 0.99 -5.39 5.02
CA SER A 197 0.42 -4.40 5.94
C SER A 197 0.02 -3.11 5.23
N ALA A 198 0.88 -2.59 4.34
CA ALA A 198 0.63 -1.37 3.58
C ALA A 198 -0.67 -1.42 2.75
N PRO A 199 -1.01 -2.49 2.00
CA PRO A 199 -2.26 -2.58 1.27
C PRO A 199 -3.51 -2.65 2.17
N LEU A 200 -3.41 -3.19 3.38
CA LEU A 200 -4.49 -3.14 4.37
C LEU A 200 -4.81 -1.69 4.75
N VAL A 201 -3.77 -0.89 5.02
CA VAL A 201 -3.90 0.55 5.28
C VAL A 201 -4.46 1.28 4.06
N THR A 202 -3.97 0.96 2.87
CA THR A 202 -4.44 1.55 1.60
C THR A 202 -5.93 1.30 1.36
N GLY A 203 -6.39 0.08 1.58
CA GLY A 203 -7.82 -0.27 1.49
C GLY A 203 -8.66 0.47 2.52
N THR A 204 -8.16 0.58 3.76
CA THR A 204 -8.84 1.33 4.83
C THR A 204 -8.97 2.81 4.49
N LEU A 205 -7.91 3.44 3.97
CA LEU A 205 -7.95 4.82 3.48
C LEU A 205 -8.98 5.01 2.37
N ALA A 206 -9.16 4.03 1.50
CA ALA A 206 -10.19 4.10 0.45
C ALA A 206 -11.62 4.14 1.03
N LEU A 207 -11.88 3.34 2.07
CA LEU A 207 -13.17 3.35 2.77
C LEU A 207 -13.38 4.68 3.52
N LEU A 208 -12.37 5.14 4.26
CA LEU A 208 -12.41 6.42 5.00
C LEU A 208 -12.64 7.61 4.06
N ARG A 209 -11.98 7.61 2.89
CA ARG A 209 -12.16 8.65 1.88
C ARG A 209 -13.60 8.65 1.30
N GLU A 210 -14.17 7.48 1.04
CA GLU A 210 -15.55 7.35 0.59
C GLU A 210 -16.53 7.85 1.66
N GLN A 211 -16.36 7.39 2.89
CA GLN A 211 -17.17 7.80 4.03
C GLN A 211 -17.13 9.32 4.24
N PHE A 212 -15.93 9.91 4.32
CA PHE A 212 -15.78 11.35 4.51
C PHE A 212 -16.49 12.14 3.42
N LYS A 213 -16.38 11.70 2.15
CA LYS A 213 -17.05 12.36 1.02
C LYS A 213 -18.57 12.31 1.13
N LEU A 214 -19.13 11.19 1.61
CA LEU A 214 -20.57 11.05 1.81
C LEU A 214 -21.09 11.96 2.94
N GLU A 215 -20.32 12.06 4.02
CA GLU A 215 -20.70 12.84 5.20
C GLU A 215 -20.51 14.36 5.00
N ASN A 216 -19.46 14.77 4.26
CA ASN A 216 -19.06 16.18 4.17
C ASN A 216 -19.29 16.80 2.79
N ASN A 217 -19.77 16.05 1.81
CA ASN A 217 -19.98 16.46 0.41
C ASN A 217 -18.73 17.08 -0.26
N ARG A 218 -17.53 16.79 0.26
CA ARG A 218 -16.23 17.14 -0.29
C ARG A 218 -15.23 16.01 -0.10
N VAL A 219 -14.10 16.05 -0.80
CA VAL A 219 -13.00 15.10 -0.58
C VAL A 219 -12.12 15.57 0.56
N PRO A 220 -11.55 14.64 1.38
CA PRO A 220 -10.59 15.00 2.41
C PRO A 220 -9.26 15.43 1.76
N LYS A 221 -8.53 16.34 2.42
CA LYS A 221 -7.12 16.61 2.16
C LYS A 221 -6.26 15.43 2.65
N CYS A 222 -4.98 15.37 2.24
CA CYS A 222 -4.08 14.28 2.66
C CYS A 222 -3.98 14.18 4.19
N ASP A 223 -3.78 15.31 4.88
CA ASP A 223 -3.66 15.33 6.34
C ASP A 223 -4.95 14.92 7.04
N GLU A 224 -6.11 15.43 6.58
CA GLU A 224 -7.41 15.01 7.12
C GLU A 224 -7.62 13.49 6.97
N LEU A 225 -7.21 12.92 5.83
CA LEU A 225 -7.34 11.49 5.59
C LEU A 225 -6.35 10.68 6.45
N LYS A 226 -5.14 11.20 6.66
CA LYS A 226 -4.15 10.63 7.58
C LYS A 226 -4.65 10.68 9.03
N ASP A 227 -5.20 11.80 9.48
CA ASP A 227 -5.76 11.95 10.83
C ASP A 227 -6.92 10.98 11.07
N LEU A 228 -7.82 10.82 10.09
CA LEU A 228 -8.89 9.83 10.16
C LEU A 228 -8.36 8.40 10.26
N LEU A 229 -7.28 8.07 9.53
CA LEU A 229 -6.63 6.77 9.63
C LEU A 229 -6.06 6.55 11.02
N LEU A 230 -5.27 7.51 11.52
CA LEU A 230 -4.60 7.41 12.82
C LEU A 230 -5.61 7.38 13.98
N GLY A 231 -6.76 8.06 13.84
CA GLY A 231 -7.88 7.96 14.79
C GLY A 231 -8.54 6.57 14.85
N ASN A 232 -8.27 5.70 13.87
CA ASN A 232 -8.68 4.28 13.89
C ASN A 232 -7.57 3.34 14.41
N CYS A 233 -6.43 3.88 14.86
CA CYS A 233 -5.36 3.09 15.48
C CYS A 233 -5.58 2.98 16.98
N VAL A 234 -5.10 1.87 17.55
CA VAL A 234 -5.08 1.64 19.00
C VAL A 234 -3.62 1.69 19.45
N PHE A 235 -3.32 2.64 20.33
CA PHE A 235 -1.99 2.80 20.90
C PHE A 235 -1.83 1.93 22.16
N ASP A 236 -0.77 1.11 22.21
CA ASP A 236 -0.42 0.33 23.39
C ASP A 236 0.66 1.07 24.20
N TYR A 237 0.31 1.55 25.37
CA TYR A 237 1.21 2.28 26.26
C TYR A 237 2.38 1.44 26.81
N ASN A 238 2.34 0.11 26.65
CA ASN A 238 3.41 -0.80 27.05
C ASN A 238 4.43 -1.05 25.92
N ILE A 239 4.18 -0.55 24.72
CA ILE A 239 5.05 -0.71 23.56
C ILE A 239 5.73 0.63 23.25
N ASP A 240 7.04 0.61 23.01
CA ASP A 240 7.79 1.78 22.56
C ASP A 240 7.13 2.38 21.31
N ARG A 241 6.91 3.70 21.34
CA ARG A 241 6.34 4.44 20.20
C ARG A 241 7.13 4.21 18.91
N LEU A 242 8.44 4.07 18.98
CA LEU A 242 9.29 3.80 17.83
C LEU A 242 8.91 2.48 17.11
N LYS A 243 8.32 1.52 17.86
CA LYS A 243 7.92 0.20 17.37
C LYS A 243 6.45 0.08 16.98
N GLN A 244 5.65 1.12 17.17
CA GLN A 244 4.24 1.09 16.81
C GLN A 244 3.76 2.38 16.12
N GLY A 245 4.56 3.45 16.07
CA GLY A 245 4.12 4.76 15.58
C GLY A 245 2.96 5.31 16.41
N ASN A 246 1.80 5.49 15.77
CA ASN A 246 0.56 5.88 16.44
C ASN A 246 -0.30 4.67 16.87
N GLY A 247 0.26 3.48 16.84
CA GLY A 247 -0.40 2.24 17.25
C GLY A 247 -0.70 1.29 16.10
N TYR A 248 -1.43 0.23 16.39
CA TYR A 248 -1.86 -0.72 15.38
C TYR A 248 -3.23 -0.34 14.77
N LEU A 249 -3.36 -0.58 13.47
CA LEU A 249 -4.63 -0.35 12.76
C LEU A 249 -5.71 -1.31 13.26
N ASN A 250 -6.75 -0.78 13.89
CA ASN A 250 -7.90 -1.56 14.31
C ASN A 250 -8.87 -1.76 13.14
N TYR A 251 -8.54 -2.72 12.27
CA TYR A 251 -9.38 -3.07 11.14
C TYR A 251 -10.45 -4.09 11.54
N LYS A 252 -11.71 -3.66 11.57
CA LYS A 252 -12.85 -4.52 11.97
C LYS A 252 -13.32 -5.52 10.90
N GLY A 253 -12.72 -5.53 9.71
CA GLY A 253 -13.13 -6.34 8.55
C GLY A 253 -12.56 -7.77 8.50
N GLY A 254 -11.77 -8.20 9.47
CA GLY A 254 -11.25 -9.57 9.58
C GLY A 254 -10.41 -10.01 8.38
N ILE A 255 -9.13 -9.61 8.32
CA ILE A 255 -8.13 -10.33 7.53
C ILE A 255 -7.67 -11.50 8.41
N LYS A 256 -8.03 -12.71 8.01
CA LYS A 256 -7.46 -13.94 8.56
C LYS A 256 -6.28 -14.33 7.71
#